data_bde9013b6b20badf0269dc0f2d9580ea
#
_entry.id   bde9013b6b20badf0269dc0f2d9580ea
#
_cell.length_a   1.000
_cell.length_b   1.000
_cell.length_c   1.000
_cell.angle_alpha   90.00
_cell.angle_beta   90.00
_cell.angle_gamma   90.00
#
_symmetry.space_group_name_H-M   'P 1'
#
loop_
_entity.id
_entity.type
_entity.pdbx_description
1 polymer ?
#
loop_
_entity_poly.entity_id
_entity_poly.type
_entity_poly.pdbx_seq_one_letter_code
_entity_poly.pdbx_strand_id
1 'polypeptide(L)'
;MLTPLAFGYLGAAIYDEVDILFVSWAAKLLTEEGLRDAKISADHAGQEEMVKEGVRSAGLPDDLYEIIKLMKETEKINFYLCSLAGHVFGVSKESAIPELNEVVGATWFLTKKAHGAECFMQF
;
A
#
# COMPACT_ATOMS: atom_id res chain seq x y z
N MET A 1 -3.03 -7.15 -3.47
CA MET A 1 -2.49 -5.79 -3.21
C MET A 1 -3.16 -4.69 -4.02
N LEU A 2 -3.55 -4.94 -5.26
CA LEU A 2 -4.17 -3.92 -6.12
C LEU A 2 -5.44 -3.32 -5.50
N THR A 3 -6.33 -4.15 -4.95
CA THR A 3 -7.61 -3.68 -4.37
C THR A 3 -7.43 -2.67 -3.24
N PRO A 4 -6.63 -2.93 -2.19
CA PRO A 4 -6.44 -1.94 -1.13
C PRO A 4 -5.80 -0.64 -1.64
N LEU A 5 -4.88 -0.70 -2.58
CA LEU A 5 -4.30 0.50 -3.18
C LEU A 5 -5.34 1.29 -3.99
N ALA A 6 -6.18 0.60 -4.75
CA ALA A 6 -7.26 1.25 -5.50
C ALA A 6 -8.24 1.96 -4.57
N PHE A 7 -8.67 1.31 -3.49
CA PHE A 7 -9.54 1.96 -2.49
C PHE A 7 -8.87 3.17 -1.83
N GLY A 8 -7.60 3.07 -1.49
CA GLY A 8 -6.84 4.19 -0.95
C GLY A 8 -6.77 5.37 -1.92
N TYR A 9 -6.51 5.10 -3.18
CA TYR A 9 -6.44 6.14 -4.22
C TYR A 9 -7.81 6.82 -4.43
N LEU A 10 -8.87 6.04 -4.54
CA LEU A 10 -10.23 6.56 -4.67
C LEU A 10 -10.65 7.34 -3.42
N GLY A 11 -10.23 6.90 -2.24
CA GLY A 11 -10.48 7.59 -0.98
C GLY A 11 -9.93 9.01 -0.97
N ALA A 12 -8.79 9.26 -1.63
CA ALA A 12 -8.20 10.59 -1.72
C ALA A 12 -9.07 11.60 -2.49
N ALA A 13 -10.01 11.13 -3.31
CA ALA A 13 -10.98 11.99 -3.99
C ALA A 13 -12.15 12.40 -3.10
N ILE A 14 -12.41 11.66 -2.01
CA ILE A 14 -13.57 11.81 -1.13
C ILE A 14 -13.17 12.40 0.23
N TYR A 15 -12.04 11.95 0.78
CA TYR A 15 -11.57 12.32 2.12
C TYR A 15 -10.39 13.29 2.04
N ASP A 16 -10.20 14.07 3.08
CA ASP A 16 -9.07 15.01 3.19
C ASP A 16 -7.74 14.31 3.42
N GLU A 17 -7.77 13.14 4.07
CA GLU A 17 -6.59 12.35 4.40
C GLU A 17 -6.92 10.86 4.30
N VAL A 18 -5.98 10.10 3.77
CA VAL A 18 -6.04 8.63 3.71
C VAL A 18 -4.74 8.07 4.31
N ASP A 19 -4.89 7.29 5.36
CA ASP A 19 -3.75 6.66 6.05
C ASP A 19 -3.78 5.16 5.83
N ILE A 20 -2.68 4.59 5.33
CA ILE A 20 -2.57 3.16 5.01
C ILE A 20 -1.44 2.57 5.84
N LEU A 21 -1.77 1.57 6.67
CA LEU A 21 -0.79 0.82 7.45
C LEU A 21 -0.52 -0.55 6.80
N PHE A 22 0.75 -0.77 6.48
CA PHE A 22 1.22 -2.06 5.98
C PHE A 22 1.62 -2.94 7.16
N VAL A 23 0.98 -4.09 7.28
CA VAL A 23 1.19 -5.04 8.37
C VAL A 23 1.56 -6.42 7.83
N SER A 24 2.14 -7.27 8.66
CA SER A 24 2.43 -8.66 8.33
C SER A 24 3.23 -8.77 7.02
N TRP A 25 2.88 -9.70 6.15
CA TRP A 25 3.55 -9.94 4.87
C TRP A 25 3.54 -8.72 3.94
N ALA A 26 2.56 -7.83 4.10
CA ALA A 26 2.49 -6.61 3.29
C ALA A 26 3.69 -5.66 3.53
N ALA A 27 4.41 -5.81 4.65
CA ALA A 27 5.63 -5.05 4.92
C ALA A 27 6.66 -5.19 3.77
N LYS A 28 6.77 -6.37 3.18
CA LYS A 28 7.69 -6.62 2.06
C LYS A 28 7.37 -5.80 0.81
N LEU A 29 6.13 -5.36 0.68
CA LEU A 29 5.70 -4.54 -0.45
C LEU A 29 6.11 -3.06 -0.30
N LEU A 30 6.70 -2.67 0.83
CA LEU A 30 7.24 -1.32 1.02
C LEU A 30 8.70 -1.21 0.60
N THR A 31 9.18 -2.12 -0.23
CA THR A 31 10.47 -2.01 -0.91
C THR A 31 10.23 -1.94 -2.42
N GLU A 32 11.14 -1.29 -3.15
CA GLU A 32 11.02 -1.22 -4.61
C GLU A 32 10.99 -2.61 -5.22
N GLU A 33 11.88 -3.50 -4.78
CA GLU A 33 11.92 -4.89 -5.21
C GLU A 33 10.59 -5.60 -4.96
N GLY A 34 10.05 -5.48 -3.73
CA GLY A 34 8.79 -6.14 -3.37
C GLY A 34 7.61 -5.66 -4.20
N LEU A 35 7.55 -4.36 -4.51
CA LEU A 35 6.49 -3.79 -5.34
C LEU A 35 6.61 -4.21 -6.81
N ARG A 36 7.83 -4.15 -7.38
CA ARG A 36 8.04 -4.48 -8.79
C ARG A 36 7.92 -5.98 -9.06
N ASP A 37 8.28 -6.83 -8.10
CA ASP A 37 8.23 -8.28 -8.22
C ASP A 37 6.91 -8.88 -7.67
N ALA A 38 5.97 -8.05 -7.25
CA ALA A 38 4.69 -8.49 -6.72
C ALA A 38 3.92 -9.32 -7.76
N LYS A 39 3.47 -10.49 -7.35
CA LYS A 39 2.71 -11.43 -8.18
C LYS A 39 1.31 -11.61 -7.64
N ILE A 40 0.41 -12.08 -8.50
CA ILE A 40 -0.92 -12.49 -8.04
C ILE A 40 -0.80 -13.74 -7.17
N SER A 41 -1.86 -14.01 -6.39
CA SER A 41 -1.89 -15.18 -5.51
C SER A 41 -1.76 -16.48 -6.30
N ALA A 42 -1.25 -17.54 -5.64
CA ALA A 42 -1.07 -18.85 -6.25
C ALA A 42 -2.37 -19.42 -6.84
N ASP A 43 -3.52 -19.09 -6.24
CA ASP A 43 -4.83 -19.52 -6.71
C ASP A 43 -5.20 -18.97 -8.10
N HIS A 44 -4.53 -17.90 -8.51
CA HIS A 44 -4.75 -17.22 -9.79
C HIS A 44 -3.49 -17.22 -10.67
N ALA A 45 -2.54 -18.10 -10.37
CA ALA A 45 -1.31 -18.22 -11.16
C ALA A 45 -1.65 -18.45 -12.64
N GLY A 46 -0.91 -17.79 -13.53
CA GLY A 46 -1.14 -17.86 -14.97
C GLY A 46 -2.12 -16.82 -15.51
N GLN A 47 -2.72 -16.00 -14.63
CA GLN A 47 -3.65 -14.93 -15.03
C GLN A 47 -3.01 -13.53 -14.98
N GLU A 48 -1.69 -13.46 -14.79
CA GLU A 48 -0.95 -12.21 -14.61
C GLU A 48 -1.14 -11.25 -15.80
N GLU A 49 -1.02 -11.76 -17.03
CA GLU A 49 -1.17 -10.93 -18.22
C GLU A 49 -2.58 -10.38 -18.40
N MET A 50 -3.59 -11.19 -18.06
CA MET A 50 -4.99 -10.74 -18.09
C MET A 50 -5.21 -9.57 -17.10
N VAL A 51 -4.68 -9.70 -15.88
CA VAL A 51 -4.79 -8.64 -14.86
C VAL A 51 -4.06 -7.38 -15.30
N LYS A 52 -2.82 -7.51 -15.79
CA LYS A 52 -2.04 -6.37 -16.28
C LYS A 52 -2.74 -5.65 -17.43
N GLU A 53 -3.28 -6.40 -18.38
CA GLU A 53 -4.03 -5.82 -19.50
C GLU A 53 -5.27 -5.08 -19.02
N GLY A 54 -6.00 -5.65 -18.07
CA GLY A 54 -7.16 -5.00 -17.47
C GLY A 54 -6.81 -3.69 -16.77
N VAL A 55 -5.70 -3.68 -16.03
CA VAL A 55 -5.21 -2.48 -15.34
C VAL A 55 -4.80 -1.39 -16.35
N ARG A 56 -4.06 -1.77 -17.41
CA ARG A 56 -3.68 -0.83 -18.49
C ARG A 56 -4.90 -0.26 -19.19
N SER A 57 -5.89 -1.10 -19.50
CA SER A 57 -7.14 -0.68 -20.13
C SER A 57 -7.93 0.31 -19.28
N ALA A 58 -7.81 0.21 -17.95
CA ALA A 58 -8.40 1.15 -17.01
C ALA A 58 -7.63 2.48 -16.89
N GLY A 59 -6.51 2.62 -17.60
CA GLY A 59 -5.70 3.82 -17.58
C GLY A 59 -4.75 3.93 -16.38
N LEU A 60 -4.49 2.81 -15.70
CA LEU A 60 -3.60 2.75 -14.54
C LEU A 60 -2.27 2.08 -14.91
N PRO A 61 -1.17 2.42 -14.22
CA PRO A 61 0.07 1.67 -14.35
C PRO A 61 -0.12 0.21 -13.93
N ASP A 62 0.54 -0.72 -14.58
CA ASP A 62 0.52 -2.14 -14.23
C ASP A 62 1.60 -2.52 -13.20
N ASP A 63 2.51 -1.62 -12.90
CA ASP A 63 3.54 -1.75 -11.88
C ASP A 63 3.04 -1.12 -10.56
N LEU A 64 3.05 -1.90 -9.48
CA LEU A 64 2.55 -1.43 -8.18
C LEU A 64 3.34 -0.23 -7.64
N TYR A 65 4.64 -0.15 -7.92
CA TYR A 65 5.43 0.99 -7.47
C TYR A 65 5.00 2.28 -8.16
N GLU A 66 4.70 2.23 -9.44
CA GLU A 66 4.19 3.39 -10.16
C GLU A 66 2.82 3.82 -9.62
N ILE A 67 1.99 2.86 -9.17
CA ILE A 67 0.71 3.17 -8.50
C ILE A 67 0.97 3.90 -7.17
N ILE A 68 1.92 3.42 -6.36
CA ILE A 68 2.30 4.08 -5.10
C ILE A 68 2.75 5.53 -5.34
N LYS A 69 3.57 5.76 -6.36
CA LYS A 69 4.01 7.11 -6.72
C LYS A 69 2.84 8.00 -7.13
N LEU A 70 1.94 7.48 -7.95
CA LEU A 70 0.72 8.18 -8.35
C LEU A 70 -0.14 8.55 -7.15
N MET A 71 -0.27 7.64 -6.19
CA MET A 71 -1.01 7.90 -4.95
C MET A 71 -0.36 9.05 -4.14
N LYS A 72 0.96 9.10 -4.06
CA LYS A 72 1.67 10.19 -3.35
C LYS A 72 1.49 11.55 -4.02
N GLU A 73 1.29 11.60 -5.32
CA GLU A 73 1.03 12.85 -6.05
C GLU A 73 -0.26 13.54 -5.58
N THR A 74 -1.18 12.81 -4.96
CA THR A 74 -2.41 13.40 -4.40
C THR A 74 -2.14 14.30 -3.20
N GLU A 75 -0.98 14.15 -2.53
CA GLU A 75 -0.60 14.82 -1.28
C GLU A 75 -1.53 14.53 -0.10
N LYS A 76 -2.45 13.57 -0.25
CA LYS A 76 -3.45 13.21 0.78
C LYS A 76 -3.21 11.82 1.37
N ILE A 77 -2.33 11.02 0.78
CA ILE A 77 -2.14 9.62 1.15
C ILE A 77 -0.83 9.46 1.91
N ASN A 78 -0.93 8.87 3.09
CA ASN A 78 0.22 8.55 3.94
C ASN A 78 0.37 7.04 4.04
N PHE A 79 1.61 6.57 3.90
CA PHE A 79 1.98 5.18 4.03
C PHE A 79 2.76 4.96 5.31
N TYR A 80 2.35 3.97 6.10
CA TYR A 80 2.99 3.59 7.35
C TYR A 80 3.37 2.12 7.33
N LEU A 81 4.49 1.80 7.96
CA LEU A 81 4.93 0.44 8.20
C LEU A 81 4.73 0.09 9.68
N CYS A 82 4.06 -1.01 9.95
CA CYS A 82 4.00 -1.54 11.32
C CYS A 82 5.40 -1.94 11.77
N SER A 83 5.84 -1.41 12.91
CA SER A 83 7.19 -1.66 13.44
C SER A 83 7.47 -3.14 13.69
N LEU A 84 6.49 -3.89 14.20
CA LEU A 84 6.63 -5.33 14.39
C LEU A 84 6.79 -6.06 13.05
N ALA A 85 5.98 -5.71 12.05
CA ALA A 85 6.07 -6.30 10.72
C ALA A 85 7.42 -5.97 10.07
N GLY A 86 7.88 -4.73 10.20
CA GLY A 86 9.20 -4.32 9.72
C GLY A 86 10.32 -5.17 10.33
N HIS A 87 10.27 -5.38 11.64
CA HIS A 87 11.24 -6.22 12.35
C HIS A 87 11.19 -7.69 11.87
N VAL A 88 10.01 -8.28 11.80
CA VAL A 88 9.82 -9.69 11.42
C VAL A 88 10.25 -9.93 9.97
N PHE A 89 9.94 -9.03 9.07
CA PHE A 89 10.16 -9.20 7.63
C PHE A 89 11.40 -8.47 7.10
N GLY A 90 12.19 -7.88 7.98
CA GLY A 90 13.48 -7.27 7.60
C GLY A 90 13.35 -5.99 6.79
N VAL A 91 12.28 -5.23 6.99
CA VAL A 91 12.06 -3.93 6.32
C VAL A 91 12.21 -2.80 7.34
N SER A 92 13.13 -1.88 7.07
CA SER A 92 13.37 -0.70 7.90
C SER A 92 13.04 0.58 7.12
N LYS A 93 13.04 1.70 7.80
CA LYS A 93 12.89 3.01 7.16
C LYS A 93 13.93 3.21 6.05
N GLU A 94 15.16 2.76 6.27
CA GLU A 94 16.29 2.91 5.35
C GLU A 94 16.16 2.01 4.11
N SER A 95 15.58 0.81 4.26
CA SER A 95 15.39 -0.12 3.15
C SER A 95 14.05 0.05 2.42
N ALA A 96 13.12 0.80 3.02
CA ALA A 96 11.82 1.06 2.43
C ALA A 96 11.89 2.10 1.30
N ILE A 97 10.82 2.13 0.50
CA ILE A 97 10.65 3.16 -0.53
C ILE A 97 10.60 4.56 0.12
N PRO A 98 11.08 5.61 -0.58
CA PRO A 98 11.05 6.98 -0.03
C PRO A 98 9.62 7.51 0.20
N GLU A 99 8.63 6.94 -0.43
CA GLU A 99 7.21 7.30 -0.24
C GLU A 99 6.66 6.88 1.13
N LEU A 100 7.34 6.01 1.87
CA LEU A 100 6.96 5.66 3.23
C LEU A 100 7.07 6.88 4.15
N ASN A 101 5.97 7.23 4.81
CA ASN A 101 5.96 8.35 5.74
C ASN A 101 6.70 8.00 7.04
N GLU A 102 6.33 6.88 7.68
CA GLU A 102 6.94 6.52 8.96
C GLU A 102 6.75 5.05 9.32
N VAL A 103 7.64 4.56 10.18
CA VAL A 103 7.50 3.26 10.86
C VAL A 103 6.82 3.52 12.20
N VAL A 104 5.70 2.87 12.46
CA VAL A 104 4.88 3.15 13.65
C VAL A 104 4.43 1.86 14.34
N GLY A 105 4.14 1.94 15.63
CA GLY A 105 3.46 0.86 16.33
C GLY A 105 1.99 0.78 15.92
N ALA A 106 1.44 -0.44 15.87
CA ALA A 106 0.03 -0.63 15.55
C ALA A 106 -0.89 0.13 16.53
N THR A 107 -0.54 0.17 17.82
CA THR A 107 -1.29 0.92 18.82
C THR A 107 -1.31 2.42 18.50
N TRP A 108 -0.19 2.98 18.08
CA TRP A 108 -0.12 4.38 17.66
C TRP A 108 -1.08 4.63 16.48
N PHE A 109 -1.04 3.77 15.47
CA PHE A 109 -1.91 3.91 14.30
C PHE A 109 -3.39 3.82 14.68
N LEU A 110 -3.76 2.85 15.50
CA LEU A 110 -5.14 2.67 15.95
C LEU A 110 -5.64 3.89 16.75
N THR A 111 -4.80 4.46 17.61
CA THR A 111 -5.21 5.58 18.46
C THR A 111 -5.13 6.93 17.76
N LYS A 112 -4.20 7.14 16.86
CA LYS A 112 -3.95 8.44 16.21
C LYS A 112 -4.58 8.58 14.83
N LYS A 113 -4.80 7.47 14.12
CA LYS A 113 -5.31 7.49 12.76
C LYS A 113 -6.67 6.78 12.62
N ALA A 114 -6.79 5.56 13.08
CA ALA A 114 -8.04 4.80 12.94
C ALA A 114 -9.14 5.34 13.85
N HIS A 115 -8.81 5.75 15.08
CA HIS A 115 -9.80 6.34 15.99
C HIS A 115 -10.29 7.67 15.44
N GLY A 116 -11.59 7.78 15.25
CA GLY A 116 -12.21 8.99 14.69
C GLY A 116 -12.20 9.07 13.16
N ALA A 117 -11.64 8.08 12.45
CA ALA A 117 -11.74 8.02 11.00
C ALA A 117 -13.20 7.85 10.55
N GLU A 118 -13.59 8.54 9.49
CA GLU A 118 -14.93 8.42 8.91
C GLU A 118 -15.16 7.03 8.28
N CYS A 119 -14.10 6.42 7.77
CA CYS A 119 -14.13 5.10 7.17
C CYS A 119 -12.88 4.33 7.57
N PHE A 120 -13.05 3.08 7.98
CA PHE A 120 -11.96 2.17 8.31
C PHE A 120 -12.15 0.85 7.58
N MET A 121 -11.13 0.40 6.86
CA MET A 121 -11.16 -0.84 6.11
C MET A 121 -9.91 -1.68 6.41
N GLN A 122 -10.08 -2.99 6.37
CA GLN A 122 -8.99 -3.95 6.50
C GLN A 122 -9.06 -4.94 5.35
N PHE A 123 -7.91 -5.22 4.76
CA PHE A 123 -7.76 -6.15 3.64
C PHE A 123 -6.83 -7.31 3.96
#